data_2990b9aa2660ffa56df883c861e22f3c
#
_entry.id   2990b9aa2660ffa56df883c861e22f3c
#
_cell.length_a   1.000
_cell.length_b   1.000
_cell.length_c   1.000
_cell.angle_alpha   90.00
_cell.angle_beta   90.00
_cell.angle_gamma   90.00
#
_symmetry.space_group_name_H-M   'P 1'
#
loop_
_entity.id
_entity.type
_entity.pdbx_description
1 polymer ?
#
loop_
_entity_poly.entity_id
_entity_poly.type
_entity_poly.pdbx_seq_one_letter_code
_entity_poly.pdbx_strand_id
1 'polypeptide(L)' 'MYVDECFYLNTYKGEQVEDFDTLELRAGEIVEEMTRYRLTEITFAAMPEAVQYAVKKAVCAEIEYLDAN' A
#
# COMPACT_ATOMS: atom_id res chain seq x y z
N MET A 1 -3.53 7.16 -4.05
CA MET A 1 -3.82 5.88 -3.37
C MET A 1 -3.15 4.74 -4.11
N TYR A 2 -2.42 3.90 -3.38
CA TYR A 2 -1.73 2.75 -3.98
C TYR A 2 -2.61 1.52 -4.03
N VAL A 3 -3.40 1.30 -3.00
CA VAL A 3 -4.33 0.16 -2.93
C VAL A 3 -5.68 0.63 -2.42
N ASP A 4 -6.75 -0.01 -2.90
CA ASP A 4 -8.06 0.21 -2.34
C ASP A 4 -8.39 -0.91 -1.35
N GLU A 5 -9.47 -0.73 -0.61
CA GLU A 5 -9.87 -1.70 0.39
C GLU A 5 -10.25 -3.04 -0.24
N CYS A 6 -10.79 -3.02 -1.44
CA CYS A 6 -11.14 -4.24 -2.17
C CYS A 6 -9.90 -5.09 -2.45
N PHE A 7 -8.81 -4.48 -2.90
CA PHE A 7 -7.55 -5.19 -3.12
C PHE A 7 -7.02 -5.77 -1.80
N TYR A 8 -7.05 -4.97 -0.74
CA TYR A 8 -6.54 -5.38 0.56
C TYR A 8 -7.28 -6.60 1.10
N LEU A 9 -8.61 -6.58 1.01
CA LEU A 9 -9.45 -7.65 1.57
C LEU A 9 -9.50 -8.89 0.66
N ASN A 10 -9.61 -8.70 -0.65
CA ASN A 10 -9.92 -9.78 -1.57
C ASN A 10 -8.71 -10.37 -2.27
N THR A 11 -7.72 -9.57 -2.60
CA THR A 11 -6.52 -10.03 -3.30
C THR A 11 -5.38 -10.32 -2.33
N TYR A 12 -5.10 -9.37 -1.46
CA TYR A 12 -4.06 -9.55 -0.44
C TYR A 12 -4.53 -10.49 0.68
N LYS A 13 -5.84 -10.54 0.94
CA LYS A 13 -6.44 -11.37 1.99
C LYS A 13 -6.12 -10.86 3.40
N GLY A 14 -6.03 -9.56 3.56
CA GLY A 14 -5.90 -8.94 4.86
C GLY A 14 -7.23 -8.98 5.62
N GLU A 15 -7.16 -8.78 6.93
CA GLU A 15 -8.35 -8.66 7.75
C GLU A 15 -8.86 -7.23 7.72
N GLN A 16 -10.17 -7.06 7.89
CA GLN A 16 -10.78 -5.75 7.89
C GLN A 16 -10.17 -4.87 8.98
N VAL A 17 -9.86 -3.62 8.64
CA VAL A 17 -9.29 -2.65 9.56
C VAL A 17 -10.23 -1.45 9.68
N GLU A 18 -10.18 -0.77 10.83
CA GLU A 18 -10.87 0.50 10.98
C GLU A 18 -10.08 1.58 10.27
N ASP A 19 -10.80 2.54 9.67
CA ASP A 19 -10.18 3.69 9.02
C ASP A 19 -9.09 3.30 8.02
N PHE A 20 -9.47 2.44 7.08
CA PHE A 20 -8.57 1.96 6.03
C PHE A 20 -7.87 3.11 5.31
N ASP A 21 -8.60 4.17 5.00
CA ASP A 21 -8.05 5.28 4.20
C ASP A 21 -6.88 5.95 4.90
N THR A 22 -6.96 6.15 6.22
CA THR A 22 -5.87 6.74 6.98
C THR A 22 -4.67 5.81 7.04
N LEU A 23 -4.91 4.51 7.26
CA LEU A 23 -3.83 3.53 7.31
C LEU A 23 -3.15 3.38 5.95
N GLU A 24 -3.93 3.39 4.87
CA GLU A 24 -3.37 3.31 3.53
C GLU A 24 -2.50 4.52 3.21
N LEU A 25 -2.94 5.71 3.59
CA LEU A 25 -2.16 6.93 3.38
C LEU A 25 -0.82 6.85 4.13
N ARG A 26 -0.86 6.45 5.39
CA ARG A 26 0.36 6.32 6.20
C ARG A 26 1.28 5.22 5.67
N ALA A 27 0.71 4.09 5.31
CA ALA A 27 1.48 2.97 4.76
C ALA A 27 2.16 3.38 3.45
N GLY A 28 1.43 4.09 2.58
CA GLY A 28 2.00 4.60 1.34
C GLY A 28 3.17 5.54 1.58
N GLU A 29 3.04 6.44 2.56
CA GLU A 29 4.12 7.36 2.91
C GLU A 29 5.35 6.63 3.42
N ILE A 30 5.16 5.59 4.24
CA ILE A 30 6.26 4.80 4.76
C ILE A 30 7.00 4.09 3.61
N VAL A 31 6.27 3.48 2.68
CA VAL A 31 6.88 2.80 1.54
C VAL A 31 7.60 3.80 0.64
N GLU A 32 7.01 4.98 0.42
CA GLU A 32 7.69 6.05 -0.33
C GLU A 32 9.02 6.43 0.32
N GLU A 33 9.02 6.59 1.64
CA GLU A 33 10.21 6.95 2.39
C GLU A 33 11.26 5.83 2.32
N MET A 34 10.84 4.57 2.42
CA MET A 34 11.74 3.43 2.31
C MET A 34 12.45 3.37 0.97
N THR A 35 11.81 3.85 -0.09
CA THR A 35 12.42 3.91 -1.42
C THR A 35 13.14 5.24 -1.66
N ARG A 36 13.26 6.08 -0.63
CA ARG A 36 13.85 7.42 -0.72
C ARG A 36 13.14 8.27 -1.77
N TYR A 37 11.80 8.14 -1.80
CA TYR A 37 10.93 8.90 -2.69
C TYR A 37 11.16 8.64 -4.18
N ARG A 38 11.79 7.52 -4.53
CA ARG A 38 11.79 7.02 -5.91
C ARG A 38 10.42 6.51 -6.30
N LEU A 39 9.65 6.06 -5.30
CA LEU A 39 8.26 5.74 -5.48
C LEU A 39 7.41 6.95 -5.15
N THR A 40 6.58 7.38 -6.08
CA THR A 40 5.52 8.37 -5.88
C THR A 40 4.30 7.86 -6.63
N GLU A 41 3.14 8.45 -6.41
CA GLU A 41 1.95 8.01 -7.16
C GLU A 41 2.11 8.22 -8.66
N ILE A 42 2.89 9.25 -9.07
CA ILE A 42 3.15 9.49 -10.48
C ILE A 42 4.04 8.39 -11.07
N THR A 43 5.14 8.07 -10.39
CA THR A 43 6.06 7.01 -10.88
C THR A 43 5.41 5.65 -10.80
N PHE A 44 4.58 5.42 -9.78
CA PHE A 44 3.85 4.17 -9.63
C PHE A 44 2.93 3.91 -10.83
N ALA A 45 2.21 4.94 -11.27
CA ALA A 45 1.28 4.79 -12.40
C ALA A 45 2.00 4.41 -13.70
N ALA A 46 3.29 4.75 -13.82
CA ALA A 46 4.10 4.44 -14.99
C ALA A 46 4.85 3.11 -14.88
N MET A 47 4.78 2.43 -13.74
CA MET A 47 5.52 1.18 -13.53
C MET A 47 4.85 0.01 -14.24
N PRO A 48 5.63 -1.03 -14.63
CA PRO A 48 5.05 -2.27 -15.15
C PRO A 48 4.10 -2.88 -14.11
N GLU A 49 3.10 -3.59 -14.61
CA GLU A 49 2.05 -4.17 -13.76
C GLU A 49 2.59 -5.07 -12.66
N ALA A 50 3.60 -5.87 -12.98
CA ALA A 50 4.21 -6.75 -11.97
C ALA A 50 4.87 -5.95 -10.83
N VAL A 51 5.49 -4.82 -11.17
CA VAL A 51 6.10 -3.95 -10.16
C VAL A 51 5.02 -3.25 -9.34
N GLN A 52 3.95 -2.79 -10.00
CA GLN A 52 2.81 -2.20 -9.28
C GLN A 52 2.22 -3.20 -8.29
N TYR A 53 2.10 -4.47 -8.67
CA TYR A 53 1.57 -5.50 -7.79
C TYR A 53 2.46 -5.69 -6.56
N ALA A 54 3.77 -5.70 -6.74
CA ALA A 54 4.73 -5.83 -5.64
C ALA A 54 4.62 -4.63 -4.69
N VAL A 55 4.48 -3.42 -5.23
CA VAL A 55 4.30 -2.21 -4.43
C VAL A 55 2.99 -2.28 -3.63
N LYS A 56 1.91 -2.71 -4.27
CA LYS A 56 0.62 -2.85 -3.59
C LYS A 56 0.71 -3.83 -2.42
N LYS A 57 1.41 -4.94 -2.61
CA LYS A 57 1.59 -5.91 -1.53
C LYS A 57 2.41 -5.33 -0.39
N ALA A 58 3.44 -4.53 -0.69
CA ALA A 58 4.24 -3.87 0.33
C ALA A 58 3.40 -2.88 1.14
N VAL A 59 2.55 -2.10 0.47
CA VAL A 59 1.64 -1.17 1.15
C VAL A 59 0.66 -1.93 2.03
N CYS A 60 0.11 -3.03 1.53
CA CYS A 60 -0.81 -3.87 2.32
C CYS A 60 -0.12 -4.43 3.58
N ALA A 61 1.12 -4.87 3.46
CA ALA A 61 1.88 -5.37 4.62
C ALA A 61 2.08 -4.28 5.67
N GLU A 62 2.34 -3.05 5.24
CA GLU A 62 2.45 -1.92 6.15
C GLU A 62 1.12 -1.58 6.81
N ILE A 63 0.00 -1.70 6.07
CA ILE A 63 -1.33 -1.51 6.66
C ILE A 63 -1.54 -2.50 7.80
N GLU A 64 -1.21 -3.77 7.57
CA GLU A 64 -1.32 -4.79 8.64
C GLU A 64 -0.45 -4.44 9.84
N TYR A 65 0.78 -4.01 9.58
CA TYR A 65 1.71 -3.65 10.65
C TYR A 65 1.18 -2.48 11.48
N LEU A 66 0.68 -1.45 10.80
CA LEU A 66 0.15 -0.27 11.50
C LEU A 66 -1.12 -0.61 12.28
N ASP A 67 -1.97 -1.47 11.74
CA ASP A 67 -3.20 -1.88 12.41
C ASP A 67 -2.90 -2.70 13.67
N ALA A 68 -1.86 -3.51 13.64
CA ALA A 68 -1.46 -4.35 14.77
C ALA A 68 -0.80 -3.55 15.91
N ASN A 69 -0.37 -2.34 15.63
CA ASN A 69 0.26 -1.47 16.61
C ASN A 69 -0.64 -0.28 16.91
#